data_f1919261107be398423d64bbe3f15214
#
_entry.id   f1919261107be398423d64bbe3f15214
#
_cell.length_a   1.000
_cell.length_b   1.000
_cell.length_c   1.000
_cell.angle_alpha   90.00
_cell.angle_beta   90.00
_cell.angle_gamma   90.00
#
_symmetry.space_group_name_H-M   'P 1'
#
loop_
_entity.id
_entity.type
_entity.pdbx_description
1 polymer ?
#
loop_
_entity_poly.entity_id
_entity_poly.type
_entity_poly.pdbx_seq_one_letter_code
_entity_poly.pdbx_strand_id
1 'polypeptide(L)'
;RKIFAVTKEDCLNQNYLAIDNFEYLKDMMAQVSEKPKQTRNIVRDGRDYELRFSRIEDSGICIGYAIIILDITDKKHTEKQRQEFTANVSHELKTPLQSIIGYSEMMANGFVKAGDIKHFASRINKQSSRLKTLIEDIIFLSQLDEGQVAIMEPISISQTCREVFDNLQEKAQEHGITLSVVGSDIKFIGVSRYIYELIYNLTDNAIRYNSENGSVTVSMQTTNNKYLITVADTGIGIAPDEQYRIFERFYRVDKSHSRQTG
;
A
#
# COMPACT_ATOMS: atom_id res chain seq x y z
N ARG A 1 19.27 -4.03 -26.64
CA ARG A 1 19.35 -5.50 -26.76
C ARG A 1 18.20 -6.23 -26.10
N LYS A 2 17.76 -5.81 -24.91
CA LYS A 2 16.67 -6.50 -24.17
C LYS A 2 15.26 -6.27 -24.74
N ILE A 3 14.99 -5.12 -25.35
CA ILE A 3 13.65 -4.73 -25.80
C ILE A 3 13.35 -5.22 -27.22
N PHE A 4 14.34 -5.20 -28.11
CA PHE A 4 14.15 -5.51 -29.53
C PHE A 4 14.84 -6.81 -29.98
N ALA A 5 15.48 -7.54 -29.09
CA ALA A 5 16.24 -8.76 -29.40
C ALA A 5 17.31 -8.61 -30.52
N VAL A 6 17.70 -7.37 -30.84
CA VAL A 6 18.68 -7.05 -31.89
C VAL A 6 20.01 -6.58 -31.30
N THR A 7 21.12 -6.84 -32.00
CA THR A 7 22.44 -6.34 -31.64
C THR A 7 22.68 -4.97 -32.27
N LYS A 8 23.77 -4.29 -31.87
CA LYS A 8 24.19 -3.02 -32.51
C LYS A 8 24.55 -3.24 -33.97
N GLU A 9 25.18 -4.37 -34.24
CA GLU A 9 25.60 -4.76 -35.62
C GLU A 9 24.39 -4.99 -36.52
N ASP A 10 23.31 -5.58 -36.00
CA ASP A 10 22.07 -5.83 -36.76
C ASP A 10 21.33 -4.56 -37.14
N CYS A 11 21.62 -3.44 -36.46
CA CYS A 11 20.96 -2.16 -36.69
C CYS A 11 21.77 -1.18 -37.54
N LEU A 12 23.11 -1.35 -37.59
CA LEU A 12 23.98 -0.42 -38.29
C LEU A 12 23.80 -0.54 -39.82
N ASN A 13 23.52 0.59 -40.47
CA ASN A 13 23.29 0.69 -41.93
C ASN A 13 22.10 -0.15 -42.45
N GLN A 14 21.21 -0.59 -41.56
CA GLN A 14 19.99 -1.29 -41.94
C GLN A 14 18.79 -0.34 -41.95
N ASN A 15 17.78 -0.70 -42.76
CA ASN A 15 16.52 0.01 -42.71
C ASN A 15 15.88 -0.21 -41.34
N TYR A 16 15.34 0.85 -40.73
CA TYR A 16 14.68 0.77 -39.40
C TYR A 16 13.55 -0.27 -39.35
N LEU A 17 12.93 -0.61 -40.47
CA LEU A 17 11.92 -1.66 -40.60
C LEU A 17 12.49 -3.06 -40.41
N ALA A 18 13.81 -3.25 -40.50
CA ALA A 18 14.48 -4.52 -40.21
C ALA A 18 14.70 -4.75 -38.73
N ILE A 19 14.59 -3.70 -37.91
CA ILE A 19 14.85 -3.77 -36.47
C ILE A 19 13.69 -4.43 -35.69
N ASP A 20 12.49 -4.19 -36.14
CA ASP A 20 11.27 -4.86 -35.65
C ASP A 20 10.10 -4.57 -36.61
N ASN A 21 9.12 -5.45 -36.68
CA ASN A 21 7.86 -5.27 -37.42
C ASN A 21 6.97 -4.20 -36.73
N PHE A 22 7.57 -3.05 -36.38
CA PHE A 22 6.89 -1.94 -35.77
C PHE A 22 6.09 -1.16 -36.83
N GLU A 23 4.87 -1.59 -37.07
CA GLU A 23 3.89 -0.74 -37.82
C GLU A 23 3.82 0.67 -37.23
N TYR A 24 4.05 0.81 -35.93
CA TYR A 24 4.06 2.08 -35.19
C TYR A 24 5.18 3.04 -35.61
N LEU A 25 6.38 2.54 -35.98
CA LEU A 25 7.50 3.39 -36.33
C LEU A 25 7.20 4.16 -37.62
N LYS A 26 6.58 3.50 -38.60
CA LYS A 26 6.22 4.10 -39.87
C LYS A 26 5.21 5.23 -39.70
N ASP A 27 4.16 4.99 -38.92
CA ASP A 27 3.12 5.98 -38.62
C ASP A 27 3.67 7.15 -37.82
N MET A 28 4.52 6.89 -36.85
CA MET A 28 5.10 7.94 -36.02
C MET A 28 6.12 8.77 -36.77
N MET A 29 6.91 8.17 -37.65
CA MET A 29 7.83 8.92 -38.54
C MET A 29 7.07 9.82 -39.51
N ALA A 30 5.95 9.39 -40.07
CA ALA A 30 5.09 10.22 -40.89
C ALA A 30 4.52 11.41 -40.11
N GLN A 31 4.07 11.20 -38.88
CA GLN A 31 3.51 12.24 -38.01
C GLN A 31 4.56 13.21 -37.44
N VAL A 32 5.81 12.76 -37.22
CA VAL A 32 6.92 13.62 -36.75
C VAL A 32 7.34 14.63 -37.82
N SER A 33 6.98 14.39 -39.09
CA SER A 33 7.16 15.39 -40.18
C SER A 33 6.30 16.63 -39.94
N GLU A 34 5.15 16.49 -39.29
CA GLU A 34 4.23 17.60 -38.98
C GLU A 34 4.46 18.18 -37.55
N LYS A 35 4.86 17.33 -36.58
CA LYS A 35 5.11 17.72 -35.18
C LYS A 35 6.49 17.24 -34.77
N PRO A 36 7.44 18.15 -34.43
CA PRO A 36 8.85 17.80 -34.23
C PRO A 36 9.15 16.90 -33.02
N LYS A 37 8.17 16.69 -32.13
CA LYS A 37 8.29 15.78 -30.99
C LYS A 37 7.00 15.01 -30.80
N GLN A 38 7.09 13.71 -30.62
CA GLN A 38 5.95 12.84 -30.28
C GLN A 38 6.32 11.83 -29.21
N THR A 39 5.33 11.48 -28.40
CA THR A 39 5.49 10.47 -27.35
C THR A 39 4.37 9.44 -27.50
N ARG A 40 4.74 8.17 -27.40
CA ARG A 40 3.79 7.06 -27.41
C ARG A 40 4.15 6.03 -26.36
N ASN A 41 3.14 5.54 -25.64
CA ASN A 41 3.31 4.43 -24.70
C ASN A 41 2.94 3.11 -25.37
N ILE A 42 3.75 2.09 -25.14
CA ILE A 42 3.52 0.72 -25.59
C ILE A 42 3.70 -0.25 -24.44
N VAL A 43 3.04 -1.40 -24.51
CA VAL A 43 3.26 -2.53 -23.61
C VAL A 43 3.92 -3.66 -24.38
N ARG A 44 5.03 -4.19 -23.88
CA ARG A 44 5.72 -5.33 -24.46
C ARG A 44 6.28 -6.23 -23.36
N ASP A 45 6.06 -7.54 -23.50
CA ASP A 45 6.52 -8.55 -22.54
C ASP A 45 6.14 -8.23 -21.09
N GLY A 46 4.93 -7.69 -20.88
CA GLY A 46 4.41 -7.29 -19.56
C GLY A 46 5.04 -6.03 -18.98
N ARG A 47 5.81 -5.27 -19.76
CA ARG A 47 6.43 -4.01 -19.36
C ARG A 47 5.88 -2.83 -20.16
N ASP A 48 5.83 -1.68 -19.50
CA ASP A 48 5.42 -0.41 -20.09
C ASP A 48 6.65 0.37 -20.58
N TYR A 49 6.61 0.79 -21.85
CA TYR A 49 7.66 1.62 -22.44
C TYR A 49 7.08 2.91 -22.98
N GLU A 50 7.80 4.01 -22.76
CA GLU A 50 7.55 5.30 -23.40
C GLU A 50 8.55 5.50 -24.53
N LEU A 51 8.02 5.63 -25.76
CA LEU A 51 8.81 5.95 -26.95
C LEU A 51 8.69 7.45 -27.21
N ARG A 52 9.83 8.14 -27.21
CA ARG A 52 9.92 9.56 -27.56
C ARG A 52 10.61 9.70 -28.87
N PHE A 53 9.92 10.28 -29.85
CA PHE A 53 10.42 10.54 -31.17
C PHE A 53 10.75 12.02 -31.29
N SER A 54 11.90 12.30 -31.91
CA SER A 54 12.33 13.67 -32.23
C SER A 54 12.96 13.71 -33.59
N ARG A 55 12.61 14.70 -34.39
CA ARG A 55 13.27 15.03 -35.63
C ARG A 55 14.55 15.79 -35.30
N ILE A 56 15.64 15.43 -35.95
CA ILE A 56 16.93 16.11 -35.87
C ILE A 56 17.09 16.97 -37.11
N GLU A 57 17.31 18.26 -36.88
CA GLU A 57 17.49 19.24 -37.99
C GLU A 57 18.83 19.92 -37.85
N ASP A 58 19.43 20.16 -38.99
CA ASP A 58 20.56 21.06 -39.14
C ASP A 58 20.24 22.09 -40.21
N SER A 59 20.34 23.38 -39.84
CA SER A 59 20.06 24.51 -40.73
C SER A 59 18.70 24.43 -41.45
N GLY A 60 17.67 23.87 -40.78
CA GLY A 60 16.31 23.67 -41.32
C GLY A 60 16.14 22.44 -42.20
N ILE A 61 17.19 21.64 -42.39
CA ILE A 61 17.14 20.39 -43.14
C ILE A 61 17.06 19.22 -42.16
N CYS A 62 16.10 18.31 -42.36
CA CYS A 62 16.02 17.08 -41.60
C CYS A 62 17.21 16.17 -41.91
N ILE A 63 18.06 15.95 -40.92
CA ILE A 63 19.22 15.06 -41.04
C ILE A 63 18.98 13.68 -40.42
N GLY A 64 17.87 13.51 -39.70
CA GLY A 64 17.53 12.22 -39.11
C GLY A 64 16.44 12.30 -38.05
N TYR A 65 16.25 11.18 -37.39
CA TYR A 65 15.30 11.03 -36.29
C TYR A 65 15.98 10.36 -35.08
N ALA A 66 15.64 10.80 -33.87
CA ALA A 66 16.03 10.15 -32.63
C ALA A 66 14.82 9.47 -32.01
N ILE A 67 15.04 8.26 -31.53
CA ILE A 67 14.04 7.50 -30.78
C ILE A 67 14.64 7.18 -29.39
N ILE A 68 14.02 7.68 -28.35
CA ILE A 68 14.38 7.34 -26.97
C ILE A 68 13.32 6.38 -26.44
N ILE A 69 13.77 5.27 -25.86
CA ILE A 69 12.90 4.25 -25.30
C ILE A 69 13.18 4.22 -23.81
N LEU A 70 12.17 4.54 -23.04
CA LEU A 70 12.22 4.57 -21.56
C LEU A 70 11.35 3.45 -21.03
N ASP A 71 11.90 2.59 -20.18
CA ASP A 71 11.10 1.68 -19.36
C ASP A 71 10.42 2.51 -18.28
N ILE A 72 9.10 2.57 -18.32
CA ILE A 72 8.26 3.34 -17.40
C ILE A 72 7.39 2.42 -16.53
N THR A 73 7.70 1.12 -16.48
CA THR A 73 6.92 0.12 -15.77
C THR A 73 6.78 0.49 -14.30
N ASP A 74 7.90 0.75 -13.61
CA ASP A 74 7.89 1.11 -12.19
C ASP A 74 7.16 2.44 -11.95
N LYS A 75 7.36 3.42 -12.84
CA LYS A 75 6.67 4.71 -12.75
C LYS A 75 5.16 4.55 -12.86
N LYS A 76 4.69 3.79 -13.84
CA LYS A 76 3.26 3.53 -14.01
C LYS A 76 2.66 2.73 -12.86
N HIS A 77 3.41 1.75 -12.36
CA HIS A 77 2.98 0.96 -11.22
C HIS A 77 2.80 1.86 -9.98
N THR A 78 3.78 2.72 -9.69
CA THR A 78 3.71 3.68 -8.57
C THR A 78 2.55 4.66 -8.74
N GLU A 79 2.33 5.17 -9.96
CA GLU A 79 1.24 6.10 -10.24
C GLU A 79 -0.13 5.44 -10.08
N LYS A 80 -0.29 4.20 -10.55
CA LYS A 80 -1.49 3.39 -10.36
C LYS A 80 -1.75 3.14 -8.87
N GLN A 81 -0.73 2.72 -8.12
CA GLN A 81 -0.84 2.53 -6.66
C GLN A 81 -1.28 3.81 -5.96
N ARG A 82 -0.74 4.98 -6.36
CA ARG A 82 -1.14 6.26 -5.79
C ARG A 82 -2.59 6.62 -6.11
N GLN A 83 -3.05 6.34 -7.34
CA GLN A 83 -4.46 6.58 -7.72
C GLN A 83 -5.40 5.65 -6.95
N GLU A 84 -5.08 4.36 -6.86
CA GLU A 84 -5.84 3.38 -6.08
C GLU A 84 -5.87 3.74 -4.59
N PHE A 85 -4.73 4.19 -4.03
CA PHE A 85 -4.67 4.70 -2.66
C PHE A 85 -5.63 5.86 -2.44
N THR A 86 -5.59 6.90 -3.30
CA THR A 86 -6.46 8.08 -3.18
C THR A 86 -7.95 7.71 -3.28
N ALA A 87 -8.30 6.83 -4.22
CA ALA A 87 -9.66 6.36 -4.39
C ALA A 87 -10.16 5.57 -3.16
N ASN A 88 -9.32 4.66 -2.65
CA ASN A 88 -9.65 3.85 -1.48
C ASN A 88 -9.77 4.69 -0.21
N VAL A 89 -8.87 5.63 0.03
CA VAL A 89 -8.95 6.60 1.13
C VAL A 89 -10.28 7.36 1.08
N SER A 90 -10.63 7.89 -0.10
CA SER A 90 -11.88 8.64 -0.26
C SER A 90 -13.11 7.78 0.07
N HIS A 91 -13.09 6.53 -0.33
CA HIS A 91 -14.18 5.59 -0.06
C HIS A 91 -14.29 5.21 1.42
N GLU A 92 -13.14 4.89 2.06
CA GLU A 92 -13.08 4.51 3.47
C GLU A 92 -13.41 5.67 4.41
N LEU A 93 -13.13 6.93 4.03
CA LEU A 93 -13.55 8.12 4.78
C LEU A 93 -15.05 8.41 4.61
N LYS A 94 -15.60 8.23 3.40
CA LYS A 94 -17.00 8.55 3.10
C LYS A 94 -17.98 7.67 3.88
N THR A 95 -17.69 6.41 4.05
CA THR A 95 -18.59 5.43 4.70
C THR A 95 -18.91 5.79 6.16
N PRO A 96 -17.90 5.96 7.07
CA PRO A 96 -18.19 6.36 8.45
C PRO A 96 -18.80 7.76 8.53
N LEU A 97 -18.38 8.70 7.67
CA LEU A 97 -18.93 10.05 7.63
C LEU A 97 -20.43 10.05 7.27
N GLN A 98 -20.82 9.28 6.26
CA GLN A 98 -22.24 9.13 5.90
C GLN A 98 -23.06 8.50 7.05
N SER A 99 -22.49 7.54 7.77
CA SER A 99 -23.14 6.94 8.94
C SER A 99 -23.35 7.96 10.06
N ILE A 100 -22.33 8.80 10.35
CA ILE A 100 -22.41 9.87 11.35
C ILE A 100 -23.51 10.87 10.97
N ILE A 101 -23.51 11.33 9.71
CA ILE A 101 -24.52 12.27 9.19
C ILE A 101 -25.91 11.66 9.31
N GLY A 102 -26.11 10.43 8.81
CA GLY A 102 -27.42 9.78 8.85
C GLY A 102 -27.98 9.59 10.27
N TYR A 103 -27.13 9.15 11.23
CA TYR A 103 -27.57 9.04 12.63
C TYR A 103 -27.88 10.41 13.23
N SER A 104 -27.09 11.43 12.93
CA SER A 104 -27.31 12.79 13.43
C SER A 104 -28.62 13.38 12.85
N GLU A 105 -28.90 13.20 11.57
CA GLU A 105 -30.14 13.65 10.91
C GLU A 105 -31.36 12.93 11.48
N MET A 106 -31.31 11.63 11.74
CA MET A 106 -32.39 10.88 12.36
C MET A 106 -32.72 11.42 13.77
N MET A 107 -31.69 11.76 14.54
CA MET A 107 -31.86 12.35 15.87
C MET A 107 -32.42 13.78 15.77
N ALA A 108 -31.89 14.61 14.87
CA ALA A 108 -32.30 16.01 14.71
C ALA A 108 -33.75 16.15 14.24
N ASN A 109 -34.21 15.23 13.37
CA ASN A 109 -35.57 15.22 12.83
C ASN A 109 -36.59 14.52 13.74
N GLY A 110 -36.21 14.07 14.94
CA GLY A 110 -37.10 13.41 15.88
C GLY A 110 -37.52 11.99 15.49
N PHE A 111 -36.84 11.35 14.54
CA PHE A 111 -37.13 9.97 14.13
C PHE A 111 -36.64 8.93 15.15
N VAL A 112 -35.84 9.36 16.13
CA VAL A 112 -35.28 8.50 17.18
C VAL A 112 -36.09 8.67 18.47
N LYS A 113 -36.56 7.54 19.04
CA LYS A 113 -37.25 7.57 20.33
C LYS A 113 -36.30 8.00 21.43
N ALA A 114 -36.82 8.68 22.47
CA ALA A 114 -36.00 9.18 23.58
C ALA A 114 -35.14 8.09 24.26
N GLY A 115 -35.63 6.86 24.35
CA GLY A 115 -34.87 5.72 24.90
C GLY A 115 -33.71 5.25 24.02
N ASP A 116 -33.71 5.55 22.73
CA ASP A 116 -32.71 5.09 21.77
C ASP A 116 -31.60 6.13 21.50
N ILE A 117 -31.76 7.36 22.00
CA ILE A 117 -30.81 8.47 21.78
C ILE A 117 -29.38 8.04 22.19
N LYS A 118 -29.23 7.40 23.36
CA LYS A 118 -27.92 6.93 23.84
C LYS A 118 -27.28 5.92 22.89
N HIS A 119 -28.07 5.03 22.29
CA HIS A 119 -27.61 4.04 21.32
C HIS A 119 -27.11 4.71 20.04
N PHE A 120 -27.86 5.68 19.49
CA PHE A 120 -27.46 6.43 18.31
C PHE A 120 -26.20 7.28 18.56
N ALA A 121 -26.12 7.94 19.72
CA ALA A 121 -24.94 8.69 20.12
C ALA A 121 -23.70 7.79 20.24
N SER A 122 -23.85 6.58 20.80
CA SER A 122 -22.76 5.59 20.85
C SER A 122 -22.31 5.16 19.46
N ARG A 123 -23.23 4.97 18.51
CA ARG A 123 -22.89 4.64 17.11
C ARG A 123 -22.14 5.79 16.43
N ILE A 124 -22.57 7.03 16.63
CA ILE A 124 -21.85 8.22 16.14
C ILE A 124 -20.43 8.24 16.69
N ASN A 125 -20.28 8.07 18.01
CA ASN A 125 -18.97 8.06 18.66
C ASN A 125 -18.05 6.96 18.09
N LYS A 126 -18.57 5.74 17.93
CA LYS A 126 -17.83 4.62 17.33
C LYS A 126 -17.34 4.95 15.91
N GLN A 127 -18.20 5.52 15.06
CA GLN A 127 -17.81 5.90 13.70
C GLN A 127 -16.82 7.07 13.67
N SER A 128 -16.95 8.03 14.59
CA SER A 128 -16.01 9.16 14.74
C SER A 128 -14.63 8.69 15.17
N SER A 129 -14.55 7.77 16.14
CA SER A 129 -13.29 7.16 16.59
C SER A 129 -12.62 6.38 15.45
N ARG A 130 -13.39 5.60 14.68
CA ARG A 130 -12.88 4.89 13.50
C ARG A 130 -12.33 5.86 12.45
N LEU A 131 -13.06 6.97 12.18
CA LEU A 131 -12.64 8.00 11.24
C LEU A 131 -11.33 8.68 11.69
N LYS A 132 -11.22 8.97 12.98
CA LYS A 132 -9.99 9.54 13.58
C LYS A 132 -8.80 8.60 13.35
N THR A 133 -8.92 7.33 13.71
CA THR A 133 -7.84 6.34 13.50
C THR A 133 -7.42 6.26 12.03
N LEU A 134 -8.39 6.22 11.10
CA LEU A 134 -8.09 6.17 9.67
C LEU A 134 -7.32 7.42 9.19
N ILE A 135 -7.65 8.60 9.70
CA ILE A 135 -6.92 9.85 9.39
C ILE A 135 -5.49 9.78 9.95
N GLU A 136 -5.32 9.30 11.18
CA GLU A 136 -4.00 9.12 11.81
C GLU A 136 -3.13 8.15 11.02
N ASP A 137 -3.69 7.02 10.53
CA ASP A 137 -3.01 6.05 9.67
C ASP A 137 -2.57 6.67 8.34
N ILE A 138 -3.43 7.47 7.70
CA ILE A 138 -3.10 8.17 6.44
C ILE A 138 -1.97 9.16 6.63
N ILE A 139 -2.00 9.96 7.69
CA ILE A 139 -0.94 10.92 8.03
C ILE A 139 0.37 10.16 8.28
N PHE A 140 0.32 9.07 9.03
CA PHE A 140 1.49 8.24 9.31
C PHE A 140 2.10 7.65 8.03
N LEU A 141 1.28 7.11 7.14
CA LEU A 141 1.74 6.61 5.83
C LEU A 141 2.37 7.71 4.97
N SER A 142 1.78 8.92 4.96
CA SER A 142 2.36 10.08 4.24
C SER A 142 3.74 10.46 4.79
N GLN A 143 3.90 10.46 6.11
CA GLN A 143 5.20 10.74 6.76
C GLN A 143 6.27 9.70 6.42
N LEU A 144 5.87 8.42 6.32
CA LEU A 144 6.78 7.35 5.89
C LEU A 144 7.21 7.51 4.42
N ASP A 145 6.28 7.86 3.54
CA ASP A 145 6.56 8.03 2.11
C ASP A 145 7.46 9.26 1.83
N GLU A 146 7.36 10.32 2.63
CA GLU A 146 8.18 11.53 2.50
C GLU A 146 9.61 11.36 3.05
N GLY A 147 9.91 10.26 3.73
CA GLY A 147 11.23 9.98 4.30
C GLY A 147 11.65 11.04 5.33
N GLN A 148 10.70 11.58 6.10
CA GLN A 148 11.02 12.57 7.13
C GLN A 148 12.11 12.07 8.07
N VAL A 149 13.00 12.98 8.48
CA VAL A 149 14.07 12.68 9.43
C VAL A 149 13.44 12.27 10.76
N ALA A 150 13.37 10.97 10.98
CA ALA A 150 12.84 10.43 12.23
C ALA A 150 13.97 10.34 13.27
N ILE A 151 13.62 10.58 14.52
CA ILE A 151 14.58 10.50 15.62
C ILE A 151 14.92 9.03 15.84
N MET A 152 16.21 8.71 15.73
CA MET A 152 16.75 7.38 16.03
C MET A 152 17.07 7.28 17.50
N GLU A 153 16.54 6.27 18.19
CA GLU A 153 16.73 6.05 19.62
C GLU A 153 16.94 4.57 19.94
N PRO A 154 17.50 4.24 21.11
CA PRO A 154 17.62 2.85 21.54
C PRO A 154 16.24 2.23 21.80
N ILE A 155 15.96 1.11 21.14
CA ILE A 155 14.72 0.35 21.24
C ILE A 155 14.98 -0.99 21.90
N SER A 156 14.11 -1.40 22.84
CA SER A 156 13.99 -2.75 23.37
C SER A 156 12.69 -3.37 22.90
N ILE A 157 12.79 -4.43 22.11
CA ILE A 157 11.60 -5.11 21.57
C ILE A 157 10.73 -5.69 22.69
N SER A 158 11.35 -6.25 23.74
CA SER A 158 10.60 -6.76 24.89
C SER A 158 9.80 -5.67 25.62
N GLN A 159 10.33 -4.45 25.68
CA GLN A 159 9.61 -3.33 26.28
C GLN A 159 8.46 -2.89 25.37
N THR A 160 8.72 -2.73 24.07
CA THR A 160 7.68 -2.39 23.08
C THR A 160 6.54 -3.42 23.08
N CYS A 161 6.87 -4.72 23.15
CA CYS A 161 5.84 -5.76 23.25
C CYS A 161 4.98 -5.62 24.51
N ARG A 162 5.57 -5.29 25.67
CA ARG A 162 4.79 -5.06 26.90
C ARG A 162 3.83 -3.89 26.74
N GLU A 163 4.31 -2.76 26.23
CA GLU A 163 3.50 -1.56 25.99
C GLU A 163 2.34 -1.85 25.03
N VAL A 164 2.59 -2.60 23.96
CA VAL A 164 1.55 -3.03 23.01
C VAL A 164 0.54 -3.97 23.69
N PHE A 165 1.02 -4.93 24.49
CA PHE A 165 0.14 -5.88 25.17
C PHE A 165 -0.73 -5.19 26.22
N ASP A 166 -0.17 -4.25 26.98
CA ASP A 166 -0.94 -3.45 27.93
C ASP A 166 -2.10 -2.70 27.25
N ASN A 167 -1.83 -2.13 26.06
CA ASN A 167 -2.85 -1.42 25.28
C ASN A 167 -3.88 -2.35 24.61
N LEU A 168 -3.54 -3.60 24.34
CA LEU A 168 -4.43 -4.58 23.71
C LEU A 168 -5.04 -5.59 24.69
N GLN A 169 -4.70 -5.50 25.98
CA GLN A 169 -5.09 -6.47 27.03
C GLN A 169 -6.61 -6.62 27.17
N GLU A 170 -7.34 -5.50 27.21
CA GLU A 170 -8.80 -5.50 27.31
C GLU A 170 -9.43 -6.21 26.12
N LYS A 171 -8.99 -5.87 24.91
CA LYS A 171 -9.45 -6.48 23.67
C LYS A 171 -9.13 -7.97 23.59
N ALA A 172 -7.94 -8.37 24.02
CA ALA A 172 -7.55 -9.78 24.06
C ALA A 172 -8.43 -10.57 25.05
N GLN A 173 -8.70 -10.00 26.24
CA GLN A 173 -9.59 -10.61 27.24
C GLN A 173 -11.02 -10.79 26.74
N GLU A 174 -11.59 -9.77 26.05
CA GLU A 174 -12.93 -9.86 25.46
C GLU A 174 -13.08 -11.04 24.48
N HIS A 175 -11.98 -11.42 23.80
CA HIS A 175 -11.96 -12.54 22.85
C HIS A 175 -11.38 -13.84 23.44
N GLY A 176 -11.02 -13.86 24.73
CA GLY A 176 -10.39 -15.01 25.39
C GLY A 176 -8.97 -15.32 24.89
N ILE A 177 -8.26 -14.33 24.34
CA ILE A 177 -6.94 -14.54 23.72
C ILE A 177 -5.82 -14.36 24.74
N THR A 178 -4.89 -15.33 24.76
CA THR A 178 -3.68 -15.27 25.60
C THR A 178 -2.54 -14.61 24.83
N LEU A 179 -1.95 -13.55 25.43
CA LEU A 179 -0.78 -12.86 24.86
C LEU A 179 0.49 -13.34 25.55
N SER A 180 1.54 -13.63 24.79
CA SER A 180 2.83 -14.07 25.32
C SER A 180 4.02 -13.54 24.52
N VAL A 181 5.15 -13.29 25.23
CA VAL A 181 6.43 -12.89 24.64
C VAL A 181 7.48 -13.94 24.99
N VAL A 182 8.23 -14.42 24.00
CA VAL A 182 9.27 -15.43 24.18
C VAL A 182 10.58 -15.03 23.47
N GLY A 183 11.70 -15.49 24.03
CA GLY A 183 13.04 -15.22 23.49
C GLY A 183 13.80 -14.14 24.26
N SER A 184 15.06 -13.93 23.86
CA SER A 184 15.92 -12.91 24.48
C SER A 184 15.61 -11.54 23.87
N ASP A 185 15.63 -10.50 24.72
CA ASP A 185 15.39 -9.13 24.27
C ASP A 185 16.35 -8.71 23.17
N ILE A 186 15.79 -8.12 22.12
CA ILE A 186 16.54 -7.53 21.00
C ILE A 186 16.59 -6.02 21.23
N LYS A 187 17.82 -5.48 21.22
CA LYS A 187 18.08 -4.05 21.34
C LYS A 187 18.81 -3.51 20.11
N PHE A 188 18.33 -2.40 19.57
CA PHE A 188 18.97 -1.72 18.44
C PHE A 188 18.59 -0.23 18.41
N ILE A 189 19.26 0.54 17.56
CA ILE A 189 18.93 1.95 17.33
C ILE A 189 17.98 2.04 16.14
N GLY A 190 16.83 2.66 16.36
CA GLY A 190 15.78 2.77 15.34
C GLY A 190 14.75 3.83 15.70
N VAL A 191 13.67 3.89 14.94
CA VAL A 191 12.54 4.77 15.20
C VAL A 191 11.50 4.01 16.03
N SER A 192 11.41 4.31 17.32
CA SER A 192 10.56 3.59 18.29
C SER A 192 9.10 3.53 17.83
N ARG A 193 8.57 4.65 17.34
CA ARG A 193 7.20 4.71 16.83
C ARG A 193 6.93 3.69 15.71
N TYR A 194 7.87 3.50 14.77
CA TYR A 194 7.66 2.56 13.66
C TYR A 194 7.62 1.11 14.13
N ILE A 195 8.46 0.77 15.09
CA ILE A 195 8.50 -0.57 15.67
C ILE A 195 7.25 -0.83 16.52
N TYR A 196 6.82 0.16 17.30
CA TYR A 196 5.59 0.10 18.05
C TYR A 196 4.39 -0.16 17.14
N GLU A 197 4.19 0.66 16.10
CA GLU A 197 3.09 0.52 15.15
C GLU A 197 3.13 -0.83 14.41
N LEU A 198 4.32 -1.32 14.04
CA LEU A 198 4.47 -2.63 13.41
C LEU A 198 3.98 -3.75 14.33
N ILE A 199 4.47 -3.78 15.57
CA ILE A 199 4.10 -4.83 16.55
C ILE A 199 2.63 -4.69 16.93
N TYR A 200 2.14 -3.47 17.12
CA TYR A 200 0.73 -3.19 17.45
C TYR A 200 -0.19 -3.71 16.33
N ASN A 201 0.04 -3.33 15.09
CA ASN A 201 -0.81 -3.73 13.97
C ASN A 201 -0.83 -5.24 13.74
N LEU A 202 0.33 -5.90 13.85
CA LEU A 202 0.41 -7.36 13.74
C LEU A 202 -0.33 -8.05 14.89
N THR A 203 -0.14 -7.57 16.12
CA THR A 203 -0.80 -8.14 17.32
C THR A 203 -2.30 -7.89 17.31
N ASP A 204 -2.75 -6.68 16.92
CA ASP A 204 -4.18 -6.37 16.79
C ASP A 204 -4.88 -7.23 15.75
N ASN A 205 -4.22 -7.45 14.60
CA ASN A 205 -4.72 -8.37 13.57
C ASN A 205 -4.77 -9.81 14.12
N ALA A 206 -3.71 -10.27 14.79
CA ALA A 206 -3.63 -11.59 15.39
C ALA A 206 -4.74 -11.83 16.45
N ILE A 207 -5.14 -10.81 17.20
CA ILE A 207 -6.29 -10.89 18.13
C ILE A 207 -7.60 -10.92 17.36
N ARG A 208 -7.78 -10.01 16.40
CA ARG A 208 -9.03 -9.83 15.65
C ARG A 208 -9.43 -11.06 14.84
N TYR A 209 -8.47 -11.74 14.23
CA TYR A 209 -8.68 -12.89 13.35
C TYR A 209 -8.36 -14.23 14.03
N ASN A 210 -8.25 -14.23 15.37
CA ASN A 210 -7.99 -15.43 16.15
C ASN A 210 -9.25 -16.29 16.31
N SER A 211 -9.00 -17.53 16.74
CA SER A 211 -10.06 -18.43 17.23
C SER A 211 -10.39 -18.10 18.68
N GLU A 212 -11.60 -18.41 19.13
CA GLU A 212 -11.97 -18.28 20.56
C GLU A 212 -11.01 -19.07 21.45
N ASN A 213 -10.58 -18.46 22.55
CA ASN A 213 -9.58 -19.00 23.50
C ASN A 213 -8.22 -19.33 22.84
N GLY A 214 -7.88 -18.64 21.76
CA GLY A 214 -6.61 -18.80 21.07
C GLY A 214 -5.45 -18.08 21.76
N SER A 215 -4.32 -17.99 21.06
CA SER A 215 -3.14 -17.32 21.57
C SER A 215 -2.45 -16.48 20.52
N VAL A 216 -1.73 -15.45 20.97
CA VAL A 216 -0.80 -14.65 20.16
C VAL A 216 0.55 -14.67 20.86
N THR A 217 1.58 -15.10 20.17
CA THR A 217 2.94 -15.19 20.69
C THR A 217 3.88 -14.32 19.86
N VAL A 218 4.54 -13.35 20.49
CA VAL A 218 5.63 -12.60 19.88
C VAL A 218 6.94 -13.25 20.28
N SER A 219 7.67 -13.78 19.30
CA SER A 219 8.96 -14.41 19.53
C SER A 219 10.11 -13.59 18.95
N MET A 220 11.24 -13.61 19.64
CA MET A 220 12.45 -12.86 19.27
C MET A 220 13.63 -13.81 19.15
N GLN A 221 14.33 -13.74 18.03
CA GLN A 221 15.52 -14.56 17.76
C GLN A 221 16.60 -13.71 17.08
N THR A 222 17.84 -13.99 17.41
CA THR A 222 19.00 -13.41 16.72
C THR A 222 19.73 -14.54 16.00
N THR A 223 19.82 -14.44 14.67
CA THR A 223 20.49 -15.46 13.84
C THR A 223 21.33 -14.77 12.78
N ASN A 224 22.61 -15.14 12.67
CA ASN A 224 23.53 -14.66 11.64
C ASN A 224 23.52 -13.10 11.49
N ASN A 225 23.62 -12.40 12.60
CA ASN A 225 23.62 -10.92 12.66
C ASN A 225 22.31 -10.28 12.14
N LYS A 226 21.21 -11.05 12.13
CA LYS A 226 19.86 -10.57 11.79
C LYS A 226 18.93 -10.76 12.99
N TYR A 227 18.04 -9.80 13.18
CA TYR A 227 16.97 -9.89 14.16
C TYR A 227 15.72 -10.42 13.48
N LEU A 228 15.14 -11.47 14.06
CA LEU A 228 13.87 -12.03 13.63
C LEU A 228 12.85 -11.83 14.75
N ILE A 229 11.80 -11.06 14.43
CA ILE A 229 10.64 -10.86 15.30
C ILE A 229 9.47 -11.53 14.60
N THR A 230 8.83 -12.48 15.26
CA THR A 230 7.71 -13.24 14.72
C THR A 230 6.47 -13.03 15.59
N VAL A 231 5.36 -12.67 14.99
CA VAL A 231 4.05 -12.66 15.64
C VAL A 231 3.29 -13.87 15.10
N ALA A 232 3.02 -14.84 15.97
CA ALA A 232 2.30 -16.07 15.64
C ALA A 232 0.94 -16.08 16.34
N ASP A 233 -0.10 -16.43 15.62
CA ASP A 233 -1.47 -16.58 16.12
C ASP A 233 -2.00 -17.99 15.85
N THR A 234 -3.09 -18.33 16.53
CA THR A 234 -3.84 -19.60 16.36
C THR A 234 -5.16 -19.37 15.62
N GLY A 235 -5.22 -18.33 14.79
CA GLY A 235 -6.42 -17.88 14.10
C GLY A 235 -6.73 -18.64 12.82
N ILE A 236 -7.58 -18.01 12.00
CA ILE A 236 -8.10 -18.60 10.74
C ILE A 236 -7.06 -18.75 9.64
N GLY A 237 -5.88 -18.12 9.79
CA GLY A 237 -4.84 -18.11 8.76
C GLY A 237 -5.22 -17.29 7.51
N ILE A 238 -4.32 -17.32 6.52
CA ILE A 238 -4.46 -16.60 5.24
C ILE A 238 -4.23 -17.61 4.11
N ALA A 239 -5.17 -17.69 3.17
CA ALA A 239 -5.07 -18.56 2.01
C ALA A 239 -3.79 -18.25 1.18
N PRO A 240 -3.10 -19.27 0.64
CA PRO A 240 -1.81 -19.07 -0.02
C PRO A 240 -1.83 -18.07 -1.19
N ASP A 241 -2.91 -18.02 -1.94
CA ASP A 241 -3.14 -17.12 -3.07
C ASP A 241 -3.35 -15.66 -2.65
N GLU A 242 -3.74 -15.42 -1.39
CA GLU A 242 -3.94 -14.09 -0.83
C GLU A 242 -2.69 -13.52 -0.14
N GLN A 243 -1.74 -14.37 0.25
CA GLN A 243 -0.57 -13.98 1.07
C GLN A 243 0.31 -12.91 0.43
N TYR A 244 0.39 -12.83 -0.90
CA TYR A 244 1.14 -11.77 -1.59
C TYR A 244 0.40 -10.44 -1.60
N ARG A 245 -0.93 -10.48 -1.56
CA ARG A 245 -1.80 -9.31 -1.69
C ARG A 245 -2.07 -8.59 -0.39
N ILE A 246 -1.93 -9.26 0.76
CA ILE A 246 -2.14 -8.66 2.08
C ILE A 246 -1.22 -7.48 2.38
N PHE A 247 -0.11 -7.33 1.64
CA PHE A 247 0.80 -6.19 1.72
C PHE A 247 0.40 -5.01 0.81
N GLU A 248 -0.62 -5.20 -0.03
CA GLU A 248 -1.18 -4.10 -0.83
C GLU A 248 -1.98 -3.16 0.09
N ARG A 249 -1.82 -1.86 -0.09
CA ARG A 249 -2.55 -0.85 0.71
C ARG A 249 -4.06 -1.01 0.51
N PHE A 250 -4.83 -1.04 1.60
CA PHE A 250 -6.29 -1.23 1.63
C PHE A 250 -6.80 -2.60 1.13
N TYR A 251 -5.90 -3.54 0.87
CA TYR A 251 -6.32 -4.89 0.53
C TYR A 251 -6.93 -5.60 1.75
N ARG A 252 -8.00 -6.34 1.51
CA ARG A 252 -8.66 -7.18 2.53
C ARG A 252 -9.14 -8.46 1.86
N VAL A 253 -8.86 -9.60 2.48
CA VAL A 253 -9.23 -10.93 1.98
C VAL A 253 -10.75 -11.09 1.87
N ASP A 254 -11.51 -10.53 2.82
CA ASP A 254 -12.97 -10.64 2.86
C ASP A 254 -13.63 -9.27 3.08
N LYS A 255 -14.43 -8.83 2.09
CA LYS A 255 -15.27 -7.63 2.22
C LYS A 255 -16.58 -7.92 2.99
N SER A 256 -16.94 -9.19 3.21
CA SER A 256 -18.21 -9.61 3.80
C SER A 256 -18.20 -9.64 5.34
N HIS A 257 -17.09 -10.00 5.96
CA HIS A 257 -16.94 -10.03 7.41
C HIS A 257 -16.83 -8.66 8.10
N SER A 258 -16.63 -7.58 7.33
CA SER A 258 -16.55 -6.22 7.89
C SER A 258 -17.87 -5.72 8.50
N ARG A 259 -18.99 -6.40 8.25
CA ARG A 259 -20.31 -6.03 8.80
C ARG A 259 -20.56 -6.56 10.21
N GLN A 260 -19.79 -7.55 10.67
CA GLN A 260 -19.97 -8.16 12.00
C GLN A 260 -18.98 -7.66 13.06
N THR A 261 -17.83 -7.11 12.66
CA THR A 261 -16.76 -6.64 13.57
C THR A 261 -16.53 -5.12 13.52
N GLY A 262 -17.43 -4.37 12.89
CA GLY A 262 -17.38 -2.90 12.77
C GLY A 262 -18.23 -2.17 13.80
#